data_7bd503cb07c8a67f1030a649fc8c9f8d
#
_entry.id   7bd503cb07c8a67f1030a649fc8c9f8d
#
_cell.length_a   1.000
_cell.length_b   1.000
_cell.length_c   1.000
_cell.angle_alpha   90.00
_cell.angle_beta   90.00
_cell.angle_gamma   90.00
#
_symmetry.space_group_name_H-M   'P 1'
#
loop_
_entity.id
_entity.type
_entity.pdbx_description
1 polymer ?
#
loop_
_entity_poly.entity_id
_entity_poly.type
_entity_poly.pdbx_seq_one_letter_code
_entity_poly.pdbx_strand_id
1 'polypeptide(L)'
;MTLPAIALSLSLLTSGAAAGHASLMRVADAEPVRAVYLTTGLTASSRFSTYLDLLKTSEVNALVIDLKDPDGRLGFRPVTAPIRALAPERYTIKDLPRKIDAIHAAGGSAIARIAVFQDHWFSERFPSEALRNASGVPWRDSIGYVWLDAASPRVVQYAVDLAHEAATLGFDEVNFDYIRFPSDGALKKIVYPHWDGTTPKTEVVRQFAETIAREVGERGIRTSADVFGMSFYALDGMGIGQHLETLAPYFDALAPMVYPSHYGSGFAGFTNPAEAPYDVIDRTLEHGMKRLAELPEEDRPAVRPWLQDFNLGAVYTDAMVRAQMQAVADNGGAGWMLWNPVGRYHKQALREESP
;
A
#
# COMPACT_ATOMS: atom_id res chain seq x y z
N MET A 1 -26.57 56.34 51.11
CA MET A 1 -25.50 56.14 50.12
C MET A 1 -25.45 54.64 49.81
N THR A 2 -26.11 54.26 48.77
CA THR A 2 -26.23 52.87 48.32
C THR A 2 -25.40 52.68 47.06
N LEU A 3 -24.39 51.79 47.12
CA LEU A 3 -23.58 51.41 46.00
C LEU A 3 -24.32 50.34 45.16
N PRO A 4 -24.29 50.36 43.82
CA PRO A 4 -24.91 49.32 43.00
C PRO A 4 -23.96 48.13 42.81
N ALA A 5 -24.53 46.93 42.87
CA ALA A 5 -23.88 45.66 42.57
C ALA A 5 -23.68 45.53 41.05
N ILE A 6 -22.45 45.30 40.63
CA ILE A 6 -22.12 44.96 39.25
C ILE A 6 -22.23 43.42 39.11
N ALA A 7 -23.21 42.99 38.32
CA ALA A 7 -23.37 41.60 37.94
C ALA A 7 -22.39 41.31 36.79
N LEU A 8 -21.42 40.42 37.05
CA LEU A 8 -20.48 39.90 36.02
C LEU A 8 -21.17 38.68 35.37
N SER A 9 -21.66 38.86 34.14
CA SER A 9 -22.15 37.77 33.32
C SER A 9 -20.98 37.04 32.69
N LEU A 10 -20.75 35.80 33.15
CA LEU A 10 -19.75 34.89 32.59
C LEU A 10 -20.39 34.18 31.38
N SER A 11 -20.13 34.66 30.17
CA SER A 11 -20.47 33.97 28.93
C SER A 11 -19.51 32.81 28.70
N LEU A 12 -19.96 31.57 28.91
CA LEU A 12 -19.28 30.36 28.47
C LEU A 12 -19.33 30.32 26.94
N LEU A 13 -18.23 30.69 26.31
CA LEU A 13 -17.93 30.37 24.92
C LEU A 13 -17.57 28.89 24.86
N THR A 14 -18.54 28.05 24.50
CA THR A 14 -18.25 26.68 24.01
C THR A 14 -17.63 26.80 22.63
N SER A 15 -16.30 26.88 22.57
CA SER A 15 -15.56 26.66 21.34
C SER A 15 -15.65 25.14 21.04
N GLY A 16 -16.57 24.76 20.16
CA GLY A 16 -16.51 23.50 19.46
C GLY A 16 -15.21 23.53 18.61
N ALA A 17 -14.17 22.87 19.10
CA ALA A 17 -13.01 22.58 18.28
C ALA A 17 -13.49 21.57 17.21
N ALA A 18 -13.86 22.08 16.03
CA ALA A 18 -13.71 21.31 14.81
C ALA A 18 -12.21 21.00 14.76
N ALA A 19 -11.83 19.73 14.94
CA ALA A 19 -10.51 19.26 14.64
C ALA A 19 -10.31 19.46 13.12
N GLY A 20 -9.75 20.60 12.75
CA GLY A 20 -9.26 20.82 11.42
C GLY A 20 -8.22 19.74 11.18
N HIS A 21 -8.47 18.89 10.20
CA HIS A 21 -7.44 18.02 9.65
C HIS A 21 -6.32 18.98 9.19
N ALA A 22 -5.16 18.90 9.85
CA ALA A 22 -3.99 19.58 9.33
C ALA A 22 -3.77 18.99 7.94
N SER A 23 -3.88 19.82 6.91
CA SER A 23 -3.58 19.43 5.54
C SER A 23 -2.15 18.89 5.56
N LEU A 24 -2.01 17.57 5.39
CA LEU A 24 -0.71 16.96 5.26
C LEU A 24 -0.08 17.57 4.01
N MET A 25 1.12 18.14 4.14
CA MET A 25 1.86 18.61 2.98
C MET A 25 2.23 17.40 2.14
N ARG A 26 1.41 17.11 1.13
CA ARG A 26 1.70 16.03 0.18
C ARG A 26 2.94 16.38 -0.62
N VAL A 27 3.86 15.46 -0.67
CA VAL A 27 5.03 15.56 -1.55
C VAL A 27 4.55 15.19 -2.95
N ALA A 28 4.34 16.19 -3.81
CA ALA A 28 4.01 15.93 -5.20
C ALA A 28 5.19 15.24 -5.89
N ASP A 29 4.88 14.23 -6.72
CA ASP A 29 5.88 13.66 -7.62
C ASP A 29 6.27 14.71 -8.65
N ALA A 30 7.57 14.94 -8.82
CA ALA A 30 8.08 15.77 -9.92
C ALA A 30 7.79 15.12 -11.28
N GLU A 31 7.72 13.78 -11.31
CA GLU A 31 7.40 12.97 -12.48
C GLU A 31 6.52 11.76 -12.08
N PRO A 32 5.69 11.22 -13.01
CA PRO A 32 4.95 10.00 -12.77
C PRO A 32 5.87 8.83 -12.41
N VAL A 33 5.58 8.13 -11.33
CA VAL A 33 6.37 6.97 -10.88
C VAL A 33 6.06 5.75 -11.75
N ARG A 34 7.08 5.17 -12.37
CA ARG A 34 7.03 3.97 -13.20
C ARG A 34 7.94 2.91 -12.60
N ALA A 35 7.34 1.96 -11.88
CA ALA A 35 8.12 1.04 -11.06
C ALA A 35 7.96 -0.43 -11.47
N VAL A 36 8.96 -1.22 -11.12
CA VAL A 36 8.89 -2.68 -11.16
C VAL A 36 9.13 -3.27 -9.77
N TYR A 37 8.43 -4.36 -9.46
CA TYR A 37 8.51 -5.03 -8.17
C TYR A 37 9.63 -6.07 -8.10
N LEU A 38 10.32 -6.10 -6.98
CA LEU A 38 11.35 -7.08 -6.65
C LEU A 38 11.06 -7.77 -5.32
N THR A 39 10.98 -9.09 -5.34
CA THR A 39 10.99 -9.87 -4.09
C THR A 39 12.31 -9.70 -3.35
N THR A 40 12.32 -9.97 -2.04
CA THR A 40 13.55 -10.05 -1.23
C THR A 40 14.63 -10.92 -1.88
N GLY A 41 14.24 -12.08 -2.44
CA GLY A 41 15.17 -12.99 -3.12
C GLY A 41 15.77 -12.40 -4.39
N LEU A 42 15.00 -11.70 -5.20
CA LEU A 42 15.48 -11.01 -6.41
C LEU A 42 16.45 -9.88 -6.06
N THR A 43 16.09 -9.09 -5.06
CA THR A 43 16.94 -8.01 -4.54
C THR A 43 18.27 -8.54 -4.02
N ALA A 44 18.30 -9.70 -3.38
CA ALA A 44 19.53 -10.33 -2.90
C ALA A 44 20.38 -10.98 -3.99
N SER A 45 19.78 -11.32 -5.13
CA SER A 45 20.43 -12.09 -6.20
C SER A 45 21.33 -11.25 -7.11
N SER A 46 22.15 -11.93 -7.93
CA SER A 46 22.93 -11.28 -9.01
C SER A 46 22.05 -10.64 -10.10
N ARG A 47 20.76 -11.06 -10.20
CA ARG A 47 19.80 -10.45 -11.12
C ARG A 47 19.46 -8.99 -10.78
N PHE A 48 19.80 -8.53 -9.59
CA PHE A 48 19.55 -7.14 -9.18
C PHE A 48 20.15 -6.12 -10.16
N SER A 49 21.32 -6.39 -10.71
CA SER A 49 21.95 -5.53 -11.74
C SER A 49 21.05 -5.33 -12.97
N THR A 50 20.29 -6.35 -13.37
CA THR A 50 19.37 -6.25 -14.52
C THR A 50 18.27 -5.22 -14.31
N TYR A 51 17.86 -5.01 -13.05
CA TYR A 51 16.84 -4.00 -12.71
C TYR A 51 17.45 -2.60 -12.60
N LEU A 52 18.71 -2.48 -12.16
CA LEU A 52 19.46 -1.22 -12.27
C LEU A 52 19.64 -0.79 -13.74
N ASP A 53 19.82 -1.77 -14.64
CA ASP A 53 19.90 -1.48 -16.09
C ASP A 53 18.56 -0.97 -16.64
N LEU A 54 17.41 -1.45 -16.13
CA LEU A 54 16.10 -0.91 -16.52
C LEU A 54 15.95 0.56 -16.18
N LEU A 55 16.44 1.00 -15.01
CA LEU A 55 16.44 2.41 -14.62
C LEU A 55 17.21 3.31 -15.58
N LYS A 56 18.19 2.74 -16.33
CA LYS A 56 19.04 3.50 -17.25
C LYS A 56 18.61 3.41 -18.71
N THR A 57 17.86 2.37 -19.07
CA THR A 57 17.61 2.03 -20.48
C THR A 57 16.12 1.95 -20.82
N SER A 58 15.25 2.35 -19.90
CA SER A 58 13.79 2.34 -20.11
C SER A 58 13.12 3.49 -19.36
N GLU A 59 11.82 3.59 -19.49
CA GLU A 59 11.01 4.58 -18.75
C GLU A 59 10.81 4.24 -17.26
N VAL A 60 11.36 3.12 -16.77
CA VAL A 60 11.29 2.74 -15.35
C VAL A 60 12.16 3.69 -14.54
N ASN A 61 11.58 4.32 -13.53
CA ASN A 61 12.26 5.28 -12.66
C ASN A 61 12.20 4.92 -11.16
N ALA A 62 11.62 3.76 -10.81
CA ALA A 62 11.60 3.29 -9.44
C ALA A 62 11.64 1.76 -9.33
N LEU A 63 12.16 1.26 -8.20
CA LEU A 63 12.12 -0.16 -7.85
C LEU A 63 11.35 -0.33 -6.52
N VAL A 64 10.33 -1.20 -6.53
CA VAL A 64 9.61 -1.59 -5.31
C VAL A 64 10.24 -2.84 -4.74
N ILE A 65 10.66 -2.79 -3.47
CA ILE A 65 11.37 -3.89 -2.79
C ILE A 65 10.57 -4.31 -1.56
N ASP A 66 10.32 -5.62 -1.40
CA ASP A 66 9.76 -6.14 -0.16
C ASP A 66 10.72 -5.88 1.01
N LEU A 67 10.35 -4.96 1.87
CA LEU A 67 10.98 -4.78 3.17
C LEU A 67 10.48 -5.83 4.16
N LYS A 68 9.17 -6.08 4.15
CA LYS A 68 8.51 -7.15 4.88
C LYS A 68 7.53 -7.89 3.95
N ASP A 69 7.74 -9.19 3.78
CA ASP A 69 6.87 -10.04 2.98
C ASP A 69 5.58 -10.46 3.73
N PRO A 70 4.59 -11.08 3.04
CA PRO A 70 3.35 -11.51 3.68
C PRO A 70 3.51 -12.61 4.74
N ASP A 71 4.65 -13.32 4.80
CA ASP A 71 4.96 -14.27 5.88
C ASP A 71 5.54 -13.56 7.12
N GLY A 72 5.77 -12.25 7.03
CA GLY A 72 6.32 -11.41 8.09
C GLY A 72 7.84 -11.38 8.15
N ARG A 73 8.52 -11.94 7.14
CA ARG A 73 9.98 -12.01 7.16
C ARG A 73 10.60 -10.68 6.75
N LEU A 74 11.53 -10.24 7.59
CA LEU A 74 12.41 -9.11 7.28
C LEU A 74 13.61 -9.64 6.51
N GLY A 75 13.70 -9.27 5.23
CA GLY A 75 14.78 -9.77 4.37
C GLY A 75 16.14 -9.12 4.59
N PHE A 76 16.27 -8.18 5.51
CA PHE A 76 17.43 -7.30 5.70
C PHE A 76 17.85 -7.20 7.17
N ARG A 77 19.03 -6.65 7.42
CA ARG A 77 19.52 -6.38 8.78
C ARG A 77 18.96 -5.04 9.28
N PRO A 78 18.08 -5.01 10.29
CA PRO A 78 17.53 -3.77 10.82
C PRO A 78 18.56 -2.89 11.51
N VAL A 79 18.36 -1.58 11.40
CA VAL A 79 19.23 -0.55 11.99
C VAL A 79 18.59 0.16 13.17
N THR A 80 17.24 0.30 13.20
CA THR A 80 16.53 0.92 14.32
C THR A 80 16.33 -0.05 15.48
N ALA A 81 16.27 0.48 16.71
CA ALA A 81 16.17 -0.37 17.92
C ALA A 81 14.84 -1.18 17.97
N PRO A 82 13.66 -0.63 17.67
CA PRO A 82 12.40 -1.38 17.71
C PRO A 82 12.43 -2.59 16.78
N ILE A 83 12.83 -2.40 15.52
CA ILE A 83 12.84 -3.47 14.52
C ILE A 83 13.96 -4.46 14.77
N ARG A 84 15.12 -4.00 15.25
CA ARG A 84 16.23 -4.90 15.62
C ARG A 84 15.85 -5.89 16.72
N ALA A 85 15.00 -5.49 17.67
CA ALA A 85 14.51 -6.38 18.72
C ALA A 85 13.62 -7.52 18.18
N LEU A 86 13.06 -7.35 16.98
CA LEU A 86 12.20 -8.31 16.30
C LEU A 86 12.92 -9.07 15.17
N ALA A 87 14.17 -8.74 14.90
CA ALA A 87 14.90 -9.24 13.76
C ALA A 87 15.16 -10.75 13.79
N PRO A 88 15.12 -11.43 12.63
CA PRO A 88 15.57 -12.81 12.52
C PRO A 88 17.10 -12.88 12.67
N GLU A 89 17.62 -14.07 12.98
CA GLU A 89 19.08 -14.30 13.07
C GLU A 89 19.77 -14.28 11.69
N ARG A 90 19.03 -14.46 10.59
CA ARG A 90 19.56 -14.56 9.23
C ARG A 90 18.81 -13.63 8.29
N TYR A 91 19.57 -12.95 7.43
CA TYR A 91 19.06 -12.01 6.43
C TYR A 91 19.33 -12.48 5.02
N THR A 92 18.38 -12.32 4.14
CA THR A 92 18.51 -12.64 2.71
C THR A 92 19.32 -11.57 1.99
N ILE A 93 19.03 -10.28 2.26
CA ILE A 93 19.75 -9.14 1.70
C ILE A 93 20.81 -8.69 2.73
N LYS A 94 22.08 -8.87 2.40
CA LYS A 94 23.18 -8.56 3.31
C LYS A 94 23.55 -7.09 3.36
N ASP A 95 23.23 -6.35 2.30
CA ASP A 95 23.73 -5.00 2.01
C ASP A 95 22.63 -4.09 1.43
N LEU A 96 21.44 -4.12 2.00
CA LEU A 96 20.29 -3.35 1.52
C LEU A 96 20.59 -1.86 1.34
N PRO A 97 21.26 -1.14 2.26
CA PRO A 97 21.61 0.27 2.04
C PRO A 97 22.42 0.50 0.76
N ARG A 98 23.41 -0.34 0.48
CA ARG A 98 24.21 -0.23 -0.75
C ARG A 98 23.38 -0.46 -2.02
N LYS A 99 22.33 -1.29 -1.93
CA LYS A 99 21.43 -1.51 -3.07
C LYS A 99 20.54 -0.30 -3.30
N ILE A 100 20.09 0.35 -2.25
CA ILE A 100 19.36 1.63 -2.32
C ILE A 100 20.26 2.71 -2.92
N ASP A 101 21.50 2.84 -2.42
CA ASP A 101 22.49 3.75 -3.01
C ASP A 101 22.71 3.50 -4.51
N ALA A 102 22.72 2.22 -4.94
CA ALA A 102 22.90 1.86 -6.35
C ALA A 102 21.66 2.21 -7.19
N ILE A 103 20.45 2.14 -6.64
CA ILE A 103 19.21 2.62 -7.27
C ILE A 103 19.31 4.13 -7.50
N HIS A 104 19.66 4.89 -6.46
CA HIS A 104 19.82 6.35 -6.55
C HIS A 104 20.92 6.74 -7.53
N ALA A 105 22.07 6.04 -7.52
CA ALA A 105 23.15 6.26 -8.47
C ALA A 105 22.77 5.93 -9.93
N ALA A 106 21.74 5.10 -10.12
CA ALA A 106 21.16 4.82 -11.45
C ALA A 106 20.07 5.82 -11.85
N GLY A 107 19.79 6.84 -11.03
CA GLY A 107 18.76 7.86 -11.26
C GLY A 107 17.34 7.45 -10.84
N GLY A 108 17.18 6.30 -10.15
CA GLY A 108 15.90 5.79 -9.75
C GLY A 108 15.55 6.06 -8.28
N SER A 109 14.28 5.82 -7.91
CA SER A 109 13.77 5.85 -6.53
C SER A 109 13.57 4.44 -5.98
N ALA A 110 13.76 4.28 -4.68
CA ALA A 110 13.56 3.02 -3.95
C ALA A 110 12.28 3.10 -3.12
N ILE A 111 11.32 2.19 -3.36
CA ILE A 111 10.05 2.09 -2.66
C ILE A 111 10.07 0.85 -1.77
N ALA A 112 9.87 1.03 -0.46
CA ALA A 112 9.77 -0.08 0.49
C ALA A 112 8.33 -0.61 0.54
N ARG A 113 8.08 -1.87 0.14
CA ARG A 113 6.76 -2.48 0.32
C ARG A 113 6.70 -3.25 1.64
N ILE A 114 5.64 -3.01 2.40
CA ILE A 114 5.36 -3.63 3.70
C ILE A 114 4.00 -4.31 3.65
N ALA A 115 3.96 -5.65 3.76
CA ALA A 115 2.73 -6.39 4.01
C ALA A 115 2.32 -6.18 5.48
N VAL A 116 1.24 -5.42 5.76
CA VAL A 116 0.93 -4.95 7.12
C VAL A 116 0.28 -6.04 7.96
N PHE A 117 -0.96 -6.42 7.65
CA PHE A 117 -1.76 -7.30 8.50
C PHE A 117 -1.61 -8.80 8.19
N GLN A 118 -0.82 -9.19 7.19
CA GLN A 118 -0.35 -10.57 7.03
C GLN A 118 1.04 -10.69 7.65
N ASP A 119 1.18 -11.52 8.71
CA ASP A 119 2.44 -11.69 9.40
C ASP A 119 2.45 -12.91 10.32
N HIS A 120 3.02 -14.00 9.85
CA HIS A 120 3.21 -15.20 10.66
C HIS A 120 4.31 -14.98 11.71
N TRP A 121 5.41 -14.34 11.31
CA TRP A 121 6.57 -14.12 12.19
C TRP A 121 6.23 -13.28 13.42
N PHE A 122 5.54 -12.16 13.24
CA PHE A 122 5.10 -11.31 14.34
C PHE A 122 4.10 -12.04 15.25
N SER A 123 3.22 -12.86 14.67
CA SER A 123 2.22 -13.64 15.40
C SER A 123 2.83 -14.69 16.32
N GLU A 124 4.01 -15.24 16.00
CA GLU A 124 4.72 -16.17 16.87
C GLU A 124 5.31 -15.47 18.13
N ARG A 125 5.76 -14.23 17.96
CA ARG A 125 6.29 -13.42 19.08
C ARG A 125 5.21 -12.78 19.93
N PHE A 126 4.12 -12.37 19.31
CA PHE A 126 2.98 -11.70 19.93
C PHE A 126 1.69 -12.43 19.60
N PRO A 127 1.47 -13.62 20.15
CA PRO A 127 0.27 -14.40 19.81
C PRO A 127 -1.04 -13.72 20.14
N SER A 128 -1.07 -12.75 21.05
CA SER A 128 -2.25 -11.94 21.37
C SER A 128 -2.73 -11.05 20.22
N GLU A 129 -1.87 -10.74 19.25
CA GLU A 129 -2.16 -9.84 18.14
C GLU A 129 -2.71 -10.57 16.90
N ALA A 130 -2.58 -11.92 16.89
CA ALA A 130 -3.02 -12.72 15.76
C ALA A 130 -4.52 -13.03 15.80
N LEU A 131 -5.15 -13.01 14.63
CA LEU A 131 -6.49 -13.59 14.45
C LEU A 131 -6.46 -15.07 14.81
N ARG A 132 -7.52 -15.55 15.47
CA ARG A 132 -7.62 -16.93 15.97
C ARG A 132 -8.92 -17.58 15.55
N ASN A 133 -9.00 -18.89 15.66
CA ASN A 133 -10.27 -19.62 15.67
C ASN A 133 -10.77 -19.78 17.11
N ALA A 134 -11.96 -20.35 17.26
CA ALA A 134 -12.59 -20.58 18.56
C ALA A 134 -11.79 -21.49 19.51
N SER A 135 -10.85 -22.30 18.99
CA SER A 135 -9.94 -23.15 19.82
C SER A 135 -8.63 -22.42 20.21
N GLY A 136 -8.50 -21.14 19.85
CA GLY A 136 -7.33 -20.32 20.20
C GLY A 136 -6.12 -20.50 19.28
N VAL A 137 -6.24 -21.35 18.23
CA VAL A 137 -5.18 -21.54 17.22
C VAL A 137 -5.17 -20.37 16.27
N PRO A 138 -4.00 -19.87 15.80
CA PRO A 138 -3.94 -18.82 14.78
C PRO A 138 -4.79 -19.17 13.55
N TRP A 139 -5.66 -18.25 13.18
CA TRP A 139 -6.48 -18.39 11.98
C TRP A 139 -5.61 -18.18 10.73
N ARG A 140 -5.92 -18.94 9.67
CA ARG A 140 -5.21 -18.86 8.39
C ARG A 140 -6.21 -18.68 7.25
N ASP A 141 -5.80 -17.89 6.27
CA ASP A 141 -6.55 -17.74 5.02
C ASP A 141 -6.48 -19.01 4.14
N SER A 142 -7.05 -18.96 2.93
CA SER A 142 -7.15 -20.10 2.02
C SER A 142 -5.79 -20.63 1.53
N ILE A 143 -4.75 -19.80 1.56
CA ILE A 143 -3.39 -20.14 1.13
C ILE A 143 -2.42 -20.34 2.31
N GLY A 144 -2.92 -20.21 3.55
CA GLY A 144 -2.21 -20.60 4.76
C GLY A 144 -1.50 -19.47 5.50
N TYR A 145 -1.65 -18.20 5.11
CA TYR A 145 -1.06 -17.07 5.83
C TYR A 145 -1.82 -16.76 7.12
N VAL A 146 -1.05 -16.37 8.13
CA VAL A 146 -1.57 -15.85 9.40
C VAL A 146 -1.82 -14.35 9.27
N TRP A 147 -2.90 -13.90 9.90
CA TRP A 147 -3.30 -12.50 9.92
C TRP A 147 -3.24 -11.93 11.34
N LEU A 148 -2.86 -10.67 11.42
CA LEU A 148 -2.89 -9.86 12.63
C LEU A 148 -4.21 -9.10 12.71
N ASP A 149 -4.61 -8.72 13.93
CA ASP A 149 -5.81 -7.89 14.13
C ASP A 149 -5.50 -6.44 13.75
N ALA A 150 -6.23 -5.92 12.76
CA ALA A 150 -6.09 -4.55 12.26
C ALA A 150 -6.42 -3.48 13.33
N ALA A 151 -7.18 -3.84 14.36
CA ALA A 151 -7.51 -2.97 15.48
C ALA A 151 -6.45 -2.99 16.61
N SER A 152 -5.37 -3.79 16.47
CA SER A 152 -4.32 -3.84 17.49
C SER A 152 -3.42 -2.61 17.45
N PRO A 153 -3.32 -1.82 18.54
CA PRO A 153 -2.38 -0.69 18.62
C PRO A 153 -0.91 -1.12 18.43
N ARG A 154 -0.56 -2.34 18.87
CA ARG A 154 0.79 -2.88 18.72
C ARG A 154 1.13 -3.17 17.26
N VAL A 155 0.18 -3.69 16.50
CA VAL A 155 0.34 -3.97 15.07
C VAL A 155 0.48 -2.66 14.29
N VAL A 156 -0.32 -1.65 14.62
CA VAL A 156 -0.22 -0.30 14.03
C VAL A 156 1.16 0.32 14.32
N GLN A 157 1.62 0.26 15.60
CA GLN A 157 2.93 0.77 15.97
C GLN A 157 4.07 0.03 15.25
N TYR A 158 3.96 -1.28 15.07
CA TYR A 158 4.94 -2.05 14.31
C TYR A 158 5.03 -1.61 12.85
N ALA A 159 3.91 -1.29 12.20
CA ALA A 159 3.92 -0.74 10.84
C ALA A 159 4.60 0.64 10.78
N VAL A 160 4.35 1.52 11.76
CA VAL A 160 5.05 2.81 11.91
C VAL A 160 6.55 2.61 12.10
N ASP A 161 6.96 1.70 12.98
CA ASP A 161 8.37 1.40 13.24
C ASP A 161 9.08 0.87 11.98
N LEU A 162 8.41 0.03 11.17
CA LEU A 162 8.91 -0.46 9.88
C LEU A 162 9.06 0.67 8.86
N ALA A 163 8.12 1.62 8.82
CA ALA A 163 8.22 2.77 7.95
C ALA A 163 9.41 3.68 8.33
N HIS A 164 9.63 3.90 9.62
CA HIS A 164 10.81 4.63 10.10
C HIS A 164 12.12 3.88 9.84
N GLU A 165 12.09 2.56 9.89
CA GLU A 165 13.22 1.72 9.47
C GLU A 165 13.53 1.92 7.98
N ALA A 166 12.50 1.89 7.13
CA ALA A 166 12.65 2.12 5.68
C ALA A 166 13.30 3.48 5.40
N ALA A 167 12.82 4.54 6.04
CA ALA A 167 13.40 5.88 5.92
C ALA A 167 14.87 5.93 6.37
N THR A 168 15.19 5.28 7.48
CA THR A 168 16.56 5.22 8.01
C THR A 168 17.50 4.45 7.07
N LEU A 169 16.97 3.47 6.32
CA LEU A 169 17.70 2.73 5.31
C LEU A 169 17.89 3.50 4.00
N GLY A 170 17.19 4.62 3.80
CA GLY A 170 17.31 5.50 2.64
C GLY A 170 16.24 5.27 1.55
N PHE A 171 15.13 4.58 1.86
CA PHE A 171 14.00 4.51 0.94
C PHE A 171 13.32 5.87 0.78
N ASP A 172 12.84 6.15 -0.42
CA ASP A 172 12.16 7.39 -0.78
C ASP A 172 10.66 7.36 -0.47
N GLU A 173 10.08 6.16 -0.43
CA GLU A 173 8.66 5.94 -0.21
C GLU A 173 8.42 4.63 0.54
N VAL A 174 7.33 4.58 1.32
CA VAL A 174 6.79 3.37 1.92
C VAL A 174 5.44 3.04 1.30
N ASN A 175 5.34 1.86 0.72
CA ASN A 175 4.12 1.30 0.15
C ASN A 175 3.53 0.27 1.12
N PHE A 176 2.32 0.53 1.62
CA PHE A 176 1.62 -0.32 2.57
C PHE A 176 0.64 -1.23 1.86
N ASP A 177 0.92 -2.53 1.86
CA ASP A 177 0.02 -3.57 1.34
C ASP A 177 -0.65 -4.36 2.47
N TYR A 178 -1.70 -5.11 2.14
CA TYR A 178 -2.51 -5.87 3.10
C TYR A 178 -3.10 -5.02 4.23
N ILE A 179 -3.39 -3.75 3.98
CA ILE A 179 -4.07 -2.84 4.91
C ILE A 179 -5.58 -3.06 4.86
N ARG A 180 -6.02 -4.26 5.21
CA ARG A 180 -7.40 -4.72 5.10
C ARG A 180 -7.69 -5.89 6.03
N PHE A 181 -8.96 -6.13 6.27
CA PHE A 181 -9.40 -7.38 6.88
C PHE A 181 -9.29 -8.56 5.90
N PRO A 182 -9.23 -9.81 6.39
CA PRO A 182 -9.23 -10.99 5.51
C PRO A 182 -10.43 -11.02 4.57
N SER A 183 -10.21 -11.46 3.32
CA SER A 183 -11.23 -11.54 2.26
C SER A 183 -11.62 -12.96 1.87
N ASP A 184 -10.86 -13.96 2.32
CA ASP A 184 -11.04 -15.36 1.93
C ASP A 184 -10.80 -16.32 3.10
N GLY A 185 -11.00 -17.61 2.87
CA GLY A 185 -10.90 -18.63 3.91
C GLY A 185 -12.17 -18.71 4.78
N ALA A 186 -12.04 -19.31 5.95
CA ALA A 186 -13.16 -19.53 6.86
C ALA A 186 -13.49 -18.27 7.71
N LEU A 187 -13.88 -17.18 7.07
CA LEU A 187 -14.07 -15.85 7.69
C LEU A 187 -14.98 -15.86 8.93
N LYS A 188 -16.06 -16.67 8.90
CA LYS A 188 -17.01 -16.79 10.03
C LYS A 188 -16.39 -17.46 11.28
N LYS A 189 -15.23 -18.08 11.16
CA LYS A 189 -14.52 -18.75 12.27
C LYS A 189 -13.46 -17.84 12.90
N ILE A 190 -13.29 -16.61 12.42
CA ILE A 190 -12.32 -15.68 12.97
C ILE A 190 -12.82 -15.16 14.32
N VAL A 191 -11.92 -15.21 15.30
CA VAL A 191 -12.01 -14.51 16.56
C VAL A 191 -10.96 -13.40 16.56
N TYR A 192 -11.44 -12.17 16.65
CA TYR A 192 -10.59 -10.97 16.70
C TYR A 192 -10.26 -10.66 18.16
N PRO A 193 -8.96 -10.57 18.53
CA PRO A 193 -8.59 -10.26 19.92
C PRO A 193 -8.77 -8.78 20.30
N HIS A 194 -8.73 -7.86 19.33
CA HIS A 194 -8.79 -6.42 19.55
C HIS A 194 -10.00 -5.74 18.90
N TRP A 195 -10.40 -6.15 17.69
CA TRP A 195 -11.57 -5.59 17.05
C TRP A 195 -12.84 -5.98 17.82
N ASP A 196 -13.64 -4.98 18.18
CA ASP A 196 -14.85 -5.12 19.00
C ASP A 196 -16.05 -5.76 18.29
N GLY A 197 -15.93 -6.00 16.97
CA GLY A 197 -17.00 -6.55 16.15
C GLY A 197 -18.10 -5.56 15.79
N THR A 198 -18.06 -4.32 16.29
CA THR A 198 -19.08 -3.28 16.11
C THR A 198 -18.58 -2.06 15.37
N THR A 199 -17.34 -1.62 15.62
CA THR A 199 -16.68 -0.57 14.85
C THR A 199 -16.62 -0.95 13.39
N PRO A 200 -17.11 -0.13 12.44
CA PRO A 200 -17.03 -0.44 11.02
C PRO A 200 -15.58 -0.74 10.61
N LYS A 201 -15.39 -1.78 9.82
CA LYS A 201 -14.04 -2.14 9.32
C LYS A 201 -13.36 -1.01 8.56
N THR A 202 -14.14 -0.20 7.84
CA THR A 202 -13.68 1.01 7.14
C THR A 202 -13.12 2.03 8.13
N GLU A 203 -13.72 2.17 9.31
CA GLU A 203 -13.24 3.06 10.36
C GLU A 203 -11.94 2.53 10.99
N VAL A 204 -11.82 1.21 11.22
CA VAL A 204 -10.57 0.62 11.72
C VAL A 204 -9.41 0.86 10.76
N VAL A 205 -9.64 0.64 9.46
CA VAL A 205 -8.59 0.86 8.45
C VAL A 205 -8.30 2.36 8.26
N ARG A 206 -9.32 3.23 8.40
CA ARG A 206 -9.13 4.69 8.42
C ARG A 206 -8.22 5.13 9.56
N GLN A 207 -8.46 4.62 10.78
CA GLN A 207 -7.62 4.94 11.96
C GLN A 207 -6.17 4.50 11.78
N PHE A 208 -5.94 3.36 11.13
CA PHE A 208 -4.61 2.95 10.72
C PHE A 208 -4.01 3.98 9.75
N ALA A 209 -4.73 4.34 8.68
CA ALA A 209 -4.26 5.30 7.68
C ALA A 209 -3.95 6.67 8.29
N GLU A 210 -4.82 7.19 9.18
CA GLU A 210 -4.60 8.43 9.92
C GLU A 210 -3.33 8.36 10.78
N THR A 211 -3.08 7.23 11.44
CA THR A 211 -1.87 7.05 12.24
C THR A 211 -0.63 7.05 11.37
N ILE A 212 -0.65 6.37 10.20
CA ILE A 212 0.46 6.39 9.24
C ILE A 212 0.71 7.81 8.74
N ALA A 213 -0.33 8.53 8.34
CA ALA A 213 -0.21 9.91 7.87
C ALA A 213 0.45 10.82 8.91
N ARG A 214 0.04 10.72 10.17
CA ARG A 214 0.59 11.51 11.27
C ARG A 214 2.01 11.11 11.64
N GLU A 215 2.28 9.83 11.85
CA GLU A 215 3.56 9.37 12.40
C GLU A 215 4.66 9.25 11.33
N VAL A 216 4.28 9.01 10.08
CA VAL A 216 5.21 8.76 8.97
C VAL A 216 5.22 9.95 8.02
N GLY A 217 4.06 10.42 7.55
CA GLY A 217 3.94 11.52 6.59
C GLY A 217 4.47 12.85 7.14
N GLU A 218 4.21 13.18 8.41
CA GLU A 218 4.73 14.40 9.04
C GLU A 218 6.29 14.45 9.10
N ARG A 219 6.95 13.31 8.94
CA ARG A 219 8.42 13.23 8.83
C ARG A 219 8.95 13.39 7.41
N GLY A 220 8.06 13.66 6.45
CA GLY A 220 8.43 13.88 5.05
C GLY A 220 8.74 12.59 4.28
N ILE A 221 8.31 11.42 4.79
CA ILE A 221 8.42 10.15 4.08
C ILE A 221 7.16 9.99 3.24
N ARG A 222 7.32 9.77 1.95
CA ARG A 222 6.20 9.51 1.06
C ARG A 222 5.54 8.18 1.41
N THR A 223 4.21 8.15 1.30
CA THR A 223 3.41 6.97 1.63
C THR A 223 2.46 6.62 0.50
N SER A 224 2.35 5.32 0.20
CA SER A 224 1.33 4.81 -0.71
C SER A 224 0.63 3.59 -0.12
N ALA A 225 -0.60 3.35 -0.56
CA ALA A 225 -1.44 2.28 -0.05
C ALA A 225 -1.94 1.38 -1.17
N ASP A 226 -1.70 0.07 -1.04
CA ASP A 226 -2.26 -0.92 -1.95
C ASP A 226 -3.71 -1.20 -1.58
N VAL A 227 -4.58 -1.04 -2.56
CA VAL A 227 -6.00 -1.33 -2.42
C VAL A 227 -6.46 -2.28 -3.52
N PHE A 228 -7.49 -3.06 -3.26
CA PHE A 228 -8.08 -3.88 -4.31
C PHE A 228 -8.61 -2.98 -5.45
N GLY A 229 -8.38 -3.39 -6.71
CA GLY A 229 -8.91 -2.64 -7.86
C GLY A 229 -10.43 -2.44 -7.77
N MET A 230 -11.15 -3.43 -7.25
CA MET A 230 -12.61 -3.34 -7.04
C MET A 230 -13.02 -2.33 -5.97
N SER A 231 -12.12 -1.82 -5.11
CA SER A 231 -12.43 -0.71 -4.19
C SER A 231 -12.78 0.59 -4.93
N PHE A 232 -12.32 0.71 -6.18
CA PHE A 232 -12.69 1.82 -7.08
C PHE A 232 -14.16 1.78 -7.52
N TYR A 233 -14.82 0.61 -7.42
CA TYR A 233 -16.26 0.43 -7.66
C TYR A 233 -17.08 0.35 -6.39
N ALA A 234 -16.59 -0.38 -5.38
CA ALA A 234 -17.35 -0.66 -4.18
C ALA A 234 -17.52 0.59 -3.29
N LEU A 235 -18.76 0.81 -2.82
CA LEU A 235 -19.10 1.94 -1.96
C LEU A 235 -19.15 1.56 -0.46
N ASP A 236 -18.95 0.29 -0.14
CA ASP A 236 -19.09 -0.27 1.21
C ASP A 236 -17.76 -0.73 1.83
N GLY A 237 -16.64 -0.46 1.16
CA GLY A 237 -15.31 -0.93 1.57
C GLY A 237 -15.13 -2.44 1.41
N MET A 238 -15.97 -3.10 0.58
CA MET A 238 -15.89 -4.52 0.19
C MET A 238 -15.95 -5.50 1.39
N GLY A 239 -16.45 -5.07 2.54
CA GLY A 239 -16.42 -5.87 3.77
C GLY A 239 -15.02 -6.14 4.33
N ILE A 240 -13.98 -5.55 3.75
CA ILE A 240 -12.56 -5.66 4.16
C ILE A 240 -11.97 -4.37 4.70
N GLY A 241 -12.73 -3.29 4.70
CA GLY A 241 -12.32 -1.99 5.22
C GLY A 241 -11.67 -1.04 4.21
N GLN A 242 -11.47 -1.45 2.96
CA GLN A 242 -10.90 -0.59 1.91
C GLN A 242 -11.98 0.26 1.24
N HIS A 243 -12.30 1.39 1.83
CA HIS A 243 -13.21 2.38 1.27
C HIS A 243 -12.41 3.55 0.68
N LEU A 244 -12.61 3.82 -0.60
CA LEU A 244 -11.76 4.70 -1.41
C LEU A 244 -11.65 6.10 -0.79
N GLU A 245 -12.78 6.77 -0.57
CA GLU A 245 -12.85 8.15 -0.07
C GLU A 245 -12.35 8.27 1.38
N THR A 246 -12.44 7.18 2.13
CA THR A 246 -12.01 7.16 3.53
C THR A 246 -10.48 7.05 3.65
N LEU A 247 -9.83 6.42 2.68
CA LEU A 247 -8.36 6.24 2.67
C LEU A 247 -7.63 7.38 1.94
N ALA A 248 -8.29 7.96 0.94
CA ALA A 248 -7.71 8.96 0.07
C ALA A 248 -7.00 10.12 0.80
N PRO A 249 -7.53 10.71 1.90
CA PRO A 249 -6.89 11.83 2.57
C PRO A 249 -5.55 11.53 3.25
N TYR A 250 -5.23 10.26 3.49
CA TYR A 250 -4.14 9.85 4.38
C TYR A 250 -2.88 9.33 3.68
N PHE A 251 -2.89 9.20 2.36
CA PHE A 251 -1.75 8.72 1.59
C PHE A 251 -1.40 9.67 0.45
N ASP A 252 -0.12 9.79 0.13
CA ASP A 252 0.34 10.57 -1.04
C ASP A 252 -0.12 9.91 -2.34
N ALA A 253 -0.19 8.56 -2.37
CA ALA A 253 -0.70 7.82 -3.52
C ALA A 253 -1.57 6.62 -3.09
N LEU A 254 -2.61 6.34 -3.89
CA LEU A 254 -3.31 5.05 -3.86
C LEU A 254 -2.86 4.18 -5.02
N ALA A 255 -2.59 2.93 -4.72
CA ALA A 255 -2.11 1.94 -5.67
C ALA A 255 -3.14 0.80 -5.85
N PRO A 256 -4.19 0.99 -6.66
CA PRO A 256 -5.16 -0.06 -6.89
C PRO A 256 -4.50 -1.24 -7.63
N MET A 257 -4.71 -2.45 -7.12
CA MET A 257 -4.26 -3.71 -7.75
C MET A 257 -5.22 -4.07 -8.87
N VAL A 258 -4.98 -3.54 -10.07
CA VAL A 258 -5.84 -3.72 -11.25
C VAL A 258 -5.25 -4.81 -12.15
N TYR A 259 -5.31 -6.05 -11.67
CA TYR A 259 -4.87 -7.21 -12.46
C TYR A 259 -6.06 -7.76 -13.24
N PRO A 260 -6.10 -7.68 -14.57
CA PRO A 260 -7.27 -8.10 -15.36
C PRO A 260 -7.71 -9.55 -15.10
N SER A 261 -6.75 -10.44 -14.81
CA SER A 261 -7.04 -11.83 -14.44
C SER A 261 -7.79 -12.04 -13.12
N HIS A 262 -7.86 -11.01 -12.27
CA HIS A 262 -8.54 -11.05 -10.96
C HIS A 262 -9.97 -10.52 -11.03
N TYR A 263 -10.40 -10.04 -12.19
CA TYR A 263 -11.78 -9.62 -12.41
C TYR A 263 -12.64 -10.79 -12.88
N GLY A 264 -13.85 -10.88 -12.34
CA GLY A 264 -14.78 -11.95 -12.68
C GLY A 264 -15.29 -11.88 -14.12
N SER A 265 -15.64 -13.02 -14.69
CA SER A 265 -16.31 -13.07 -15.98
C SER A 265 -17.53 -12.15 -16.01
N GLY A 266 -17.71 -11.41 -17.10
CA GLY A 266 -18.75 -10.39 -17.28
C GLY A 266 -18.32 -8.98 -16.89
N PHE A 267 -17.19 -8.80 -16.21
CA PHE A 267 -16.69 -7.44 -15.92
C PHE A 267 -16.42 -6.68 -17.20
N ALA A 268 -16.90 -5.43 -17.27
CA ALA A 268 -16.85 -4.56 -18.45
C ALA A 268 -17.43 -5.20 -19.74
N GLY A 269 -18.23 -6.26 -19.61
CA GLY A 269 -18.83 -7.00 -20.73
C GLY A 269 -17.95 -8.12 -21.29
N PHE A 270 -16.75 -8.36 -20.74
CA PHE A 270 -15.83 -9.41 -21.22
C PHE A 270 -16.06 -10.75 -20.53
N THR A 271 -16.15 -11.81 -21.31
CA THR A 271 -16.19 -13.19 -20.78
C THR A 271 -14.90 -13.55 -20.07
N ASN A 272 -13.76 -13.12 -20.62
CA ASN A 272 -12.45 -13.25 -20.01
C ASN A 272 -11.77 -11.87 -19.90
N PRO A 273 -11.88 -11.17 -18.76
CA PRO A 273 -11.26 -9.86 -18.58
C PRO A 273 -9.74 -9.86 -18.78
N ALA A 274 -9.04 -10.98 -18.52
CA ALA A 274 -7.60 -11.10 -18.72
C ALA A 274 -7.14 -10.85 -20.17
N GLU A 275 -8.03 -11.04 -21.16
CA GLU A 275 -7.76 -10.82 -22.60
C GLU A 275 -8.03 -9.36 -23.03
N ALA A 276 -8.63 -8.55 -22.15
CA ALA A 276 -8.97 -7.15 -22.42
C ALA A 276 -8.28 -6.19 -21.41
N PRO A 277 -6.94 -6.20 -21.33
CA PRO A 277 -6.22 -5.50 -20.25
C PRO A 277 -6.41 -3.98 -20.31
N TYR A 278 -6.48 -3.36 -21.49
CA TYR A 278 -6.76 -1.93 -21.62
C TYR A 278 -8.12 -1.58 -21.00
N ASP A 279 -9.19 -2.26 -21.45
CA ASP A 279 -10.55 -1.92 -21.05
C ASP A 279 -10.81 -2.15 -19.55
N VAL A 280 -10.18 -3.18 -18.96
CA VAL A 280 -10.30 -3.44 -17.52
C VAL A 280 -9.67 -2.31 -16.71
N ILE A 281 -8.46 -1.87 -17.09
CA ILE A 281 -7.77 -0.77 -16.42
C ILE A 281 -8.56 0.53 -16.62
N ASP A 282 -8.92 0.83 -17.88
CA ASP A 282 -9.65 2.04 -18.26
C ASP A 282 -10.94 2.18 -17.44
N ARG A 283 -11.80 1.15 -17.46
CA ARG A 283 -13.06 1.15 -16.71
C ARG A 283 -12.87 1.30 -15.22
N THR A 284 -11.87 0.62 -14.67
CA THR A 284 -11.60 0.69 -13.22
C THR A 284 -11.15 2.08 -12.82
N LEU A 285 -10.20 2.65 -13.56
CA LEU A 285 -9.65 3.97 -13.25
C LEU A 285 -10.66 5.07 -13.52
N GLU A 286 -11.39 5.04 -14.66
CA GLU A 286 -12.45 6.01 -14.96
C GLU A 286 -13.43 6.13 -13.78
N HIS A 287 -13.88 4.99 -13.24
CA HIS A 287 -14.85 4.98 -12.15
C HIS A 287 -14.27 5.55 -10.86
N GLY A 288 -13.09 5.08 -10.45
CA GLY A 288 -12.45 5.53 -9.20
C GLY A 288 -11.98 6.98 -9.26
N MET A 289 -11.42 7.43 -10.41
CA MET A 289 -10.97 8.82 -10.58
C MET A 289 -12.14 9.81 -10.52
N LYS A 290 -13.32 9.45 -11.05
CA LYS A 290 -14.54 10.27 -10.89
C LYS A 290 -14.93 10.43 -9.42
N ARG A 291 -14.87 9.36 -8.63
CA ARG A 291 -15.17 9.40 -7.21
C ARG A 291 -14.15 10.27 -6.43
N LEU A 292 -12.87 10.09 -6.73
CA LEU A 292 -11.81 10.90 -6.09
C LEU A 292 -11.93 12.39 -6.47
N ALA A 293 -12.39 12.72 -7.68
CA ALA A 293 -12.59 14.10 -8.12
C ALA A 293 -13.70 14.84 -7.33
N GLU A 294 -14.57 14.12 -6.63
CA GLU A 294 -15.59 14.70 -5.73
C GLU A 294 -15.04 15.12 -4.37
N LEU A 295 -13.84 14.64 -4.01
CA LEU A 295 -13.15 15.05 -2.78
C LEU A 295 -12.57 16.47 -2.90
N PRO A 296 -12.32 17.17 -1.77
CA PRO A 296 -11.48 18.36 -1.76
C PRO A 296 -10.12 18.08 -2.43
N GLU A 297 -9.54 19.06 -3.12
CA GLU A 297 -8.30 18.87 -3.89
C GLU A 297 -7.16 18.41 -3.00
N GLU A 298 -7.07 18.94 -1.78
CA GLU A 298 -6.08 18.58 -0.76
C GLU A 298 -6.21 17.12 -0.29
N ASP A 299 -7.37 16.49 -0.45
CA ASP A 299 -7.64 15.10 -0.06
C ASP A 299 -7.45 14.10 -1.20
N ARG A 300 -7.13 14.56 -2.42
CA ARG A 300 -6.98 13.70 -3.59
C ARG A 300 -5.56 13.14 -3.66
N PRO A 301 -5.36 11.82 -3.50
CA PRO A 301 -4.05 11.19 -3.69
C PRO A 301 -3.70 11.09 -5.17
N ALA A 302 -2.43 10.93 -5.47
CA ALA A 302 -2.02 10.40 -6.75
C ALA A 302 -2.57 8.97 -6.93
N VAL A 303 -2.94 8.59 -8.15
CA VAL A 303 -3.37 7.22 -8.45
C VAL A 303 -2.32 6.53 -9.31
N ARG A 304 -1.76 5.45 -8.77
CA ARG A 304 -0.63 4.74 -9.36
C ARG A 304 -0.86 3.22 -9.28
N PRO A 305 -1.62 2.63 -10.24
CA PRO A 305 -2.06 1.25 -10.14
C PRO A 305 -0.92 0.24 -10.27
N TRP A 306 -1.11 -0.91 -9.62
CA TRP A 306 -0.40 -2.13 -9.92
C TRP A 306 -0.99 -2.77 -11.17
N LEU A 307 -0.13 -3.09 -12.14
CA LEU A 307 -0.48 -3.69 -13.42
C LEU A 307 0.09 -5.10 -13.54
N GLN A 308 -0.60 -5.93 -14.31
CA GLN A 308 -0.25 -7.33 -14.50
C GLN A 308 0.86 -7.50 -15.55
N ASP A 309 1.98 -8.08 -15.17
CA ASP A 309 3.03 -8.55 -16.09
C ASP A 309 3.36 -10.03 -15.83
N PHE A 310 2.33 -10.87 -15.78
CA PHE A 310 2.44 -12.32 -15.58
C PHE A 310 1.28 -13.04 -16.26
N ASN A 311 1.50 -14.31 -16.61
CA ASN A 311 0.49 -15.15 -17.24
C ASN A 311 -0.49 -15.69 -16.20
N LEU A 312 -1.74 -15.25 -16.27
CA LEU A 312 -2.90 -15.80 -15.56
C LEU A 312 -4.15 -15.38 -16.32
N GLY A 313 -5.02 -16.33 -16.64
CA GLY A 313 -6.23 -16.09 -17.43
C GLY A 313 -5.94 -15.84 -18.93
N ALA A 314 -4.78 -15.31 -19.27
CA ALA A 314 -4.27 -15.12 -20.63
C ALA A 314 -2.74 -15.22 -20.66
N VAL A 315 -2.16 -15.42 -21.85
CA VAL A 315 -0.72 -15.31 -22.08
C VAL A 315 -0.40 -13.84 -22.40
N TYR A 316 0.24 -13.15 -21.45
CA TYR A 316 0.55 -11.73 -21.60
C TYR A 316 1.67 -11.50 -22.59
N THR A 317 1.52 -10.46 -23.38
CA THR A 317 2.49 -9.99 -24.39
C THR A 317 2.95 -8.58 -24.07
N ASP A 318 4.07 -8.12 -24.71
CA ASP A 318 4.52 -6.74 -24.60
C ASP A 318 3.39 -5.73 -24.94
N ALA A 319 2.58 -6.04 -25.96
CA ALA A 319 1.45 -5.20 -26.36
C ALA A 319 0.36 -5.11 -25.26
N MET A 320 0.05 -6.21 -24.58
CA MET A 320 -0.93 -6.24 -23.49
C MET A 320 -0.41 -5.48 -22.25
N VAL A 321 0.87 -5.60 -21.93
CA VAL A 321 1.47 -4.82 -20.83
C VAL A 321 1.45 -3.33 -21.18
N ARG A 322 1.84 -2.95 -22.41
CA ARG A 322 1.79 -1.54 -22.87
C ARG A 322 0.36 -0.98 -22.89
N ALA A 323 -0.62 -1.79 -23.27
CA ALA A 323 -2.04 -1.36 -23.29
C ALA A 323 -2.54 -0.97 -21.88
N GLN A 324 -2.10 -1.69 -20.82
CA GLN A 324 -2.42 -1.32 -19.44
C GLN A 324 -1.82 0.04 -19.06
N MET A 325 -0.54 0.28 -19.41
CA MET A 325 0.14 1.55 -19.15
C MET A 325 -0.56 2.71 -19.90
N GLN A 326 -1.00 2.46 -21.14
CA GLN A 326 -1.73 3.45 -21.92
C GLN A 326 -3.07 3.82 -21.25
N ALA A 327 -3.84 2.82 -20.78
CA ALA A 327 -5.09 3.08 -20.07
C ALA A 327 -4.88 3.91 -18.79
N VAL A 328 -3.75 3.71 -18.07
CA VAL A 328 -3.38 4.55 -16.92
C VAL A 328 -3.18 6.01 -17.36
N ALA A 329 -2.41 6.23 -18.43
CA ALA A 329 -2.14 7.57 -18.94
C ALA A 329 -3.41 8.27 -19.42
N ASP A 330 -4.28 7.57 -20.13
CA ASP A 330 -5.55 8.09 -20.67
C ASP A 330 -6.53 8.51 -19.57
N ASN A 331 -6.41 7.91 -18.37
CA ASN A 331 -7.19 8.25 -17.17
C ASN A 331 -6.48 9.24 -16.23
N GLY A 332 -5.36 9.84 -16.62
CA GLY A 332 -4.63 10.80 -15.78
C GLY A 332 -3.96 10.20 -14.55
N GLY A 333 -3.59 8.92 -14.61
CA GLY A 333 -2.85 8.27 -13.54
C GLY A 333 -1.42 8.84 -13.39
N ALA A 334 -0.92 8.84 -12.16
CA ALA A 334 0.40 9.37 -11.78
C ALA A 334 1.52 8.33 -11.93
N GLY A 335 1.47 7.53 -12.97
CA GLY A 335 2.40 6.43 -13.22
C GLY A 335 1.79 5.06 -12.93
N TRP A 336 2.63 4.05 -12.81
CA TRP A 336 2.23 2.65 -12.65
C TRP A 336 3.31 1.82 -11.94
N MET A 337 2.92 0.68 -11.41
CA MET A 337 3.82 -0.32 -10.85
C MET A 337 3.54 -1.67 -11.48
N LEU A 338 4.54 -2.33 -12.06
CA LEU A 338 4.40 -3.66 -12.66
C LEU A 338 4.61 -4.75 -11.61
N TRP A 339 3.67 -5.68 -11.55
CA TRP A 339 3.76 -6.87 -10.73
C TRP A 339 4.13 -8.08 -11.56
N ASN A 340 5.25 -8.73 -11.20
CA ASN A 340 5.61 -10.05 -11.67
C ASN A 340 6.29 -10.82 -10.52
N PRO A 341 5.67 -11.91 -9.97
CA PRO A 341 6.19 -12.60 -8.78
C PRO A 341 7.54 -13.29 -9.01
N VAL A 342 7.92 -13.57 -10.26
CA VAL A 342 9.23 -14.16 -10.61
C VAL A 342 10.21 -13.13 -11.18
N GLY A 343 9.80 -11.86 -11.27
CA GLY A 343 10.61 -10.75 -11.76
C GLY A 343 11.07 -10.87 -13.20
N ARG A 344 10.20 -11.37 -14.09
CA ARG A 344 10.48 -11.47 -15.54
C ARG A 344 9.55 -10.51 -16.27
N TYR A 345 10.02 -9.30 -16.48
CA TYR A 345 9.26 -8.22 -17.11
C TYR A 345 9.39 -8.24 -18.63
N HIS A 346 8.33 -7.84 -19.33
CA HIS A 346 8.28 -7.63 -20.76
C HIS A 346 9.03 -6.36 -21.13
N LYS A 347 10.34 -6.47 -21.32
CA LYS A 347 11.24 -5.31 -21.54
C LYS A 347 10.88 -4.47 -22.76
N GLN A 348 10.35 -5.09 -23.83
CA GLN A 348 9.92 -4.36 -25.03
C GLN A 348 8.64 -3.54 -24.80
N ALA A 349 7.87 -3.86 -23.75
CA ALA A 349 6.76 -3.01 -23.31
C ALA A 349 7.24 -1.72 -22.63
N LEU A 350 8.46 -1.70 -22.08
CA LEU A 350 9.07 -0.54 -21.44
C LEU A 350 9.74 0.31 -22.51
N ARG A 351 9.28 1.54 -22.69
CA ARG A 351 9.87 2.47 -23.67
C ARG A 351 11.24 2.91 -23.17
N GLU A 352 12.15 3.17 -24.11
CA GLU A 352 13.38 3.91 -23.80
C GLU A 352 13.00 5.36 -23.45
N GLU A 353 13.68 5.97 -22.49
CA GLU A 353 13.60 7.41 -22.31
C GLU A 353 14.06 8.06 -23.63
N SER A 354 13.21 8.90 -24.21
CA SER A 354 13.64 9.76 -25.32
C SER A 354 14.68 10.73 -24.77
N PRO A 355 15.85 10.83 -25.40
CA PRO A 355 16.92 11.71 -24.94
C PRO A 355 16.51 13.18 -24.96
#